data_745816c83f7651dff5ef0c0f546758af
#
_entry.id   745816c83f7651dff5ef0c0f546758af
#
_cell.length_a   1.000
_cell.length_b   1.000
_cell.length_c   1.000
_cell.angle_alpha   90.00
_cell.angle_beta   90.00
_cell.angle_gamma   90.00
#
_symmetry.space_group_name_H-M   'P 1'
#
loop_
_entity.id
_entity.type
_entity.pdbx_description
1 polymer ?
#
loop_
_entity_poly.entity_id
_entity_poly.type
_entity_poly.pdbx_seq_one_letter_code
_entity_poly.pdbx_strand_id
1 'polypeptide(L)'
;MTELQKQLAEQFLHLLEEEKLDWKKEWSGIPGRPYNPVSETVYRGNNYFSLLLTSVAKGYQDPRWCTFAQIKENGWGLKAGKGQSAKIEFWYPYDREQKKSISWPEFWEAGGQINDRYQLYSRMYAVYNGDMIVGIPKLELAQNEI
;
A
#
# COMPACT_ATOMS: atom_id res chain seq x y z
N MET A 1 7.12 18.09 -1.71
CA MET A 1 6.04 17.11 -1.48
C MET A 1 6.06 16.07 -2.59
N THR A 2 6.07 14.80 -2.24
CA THR A 2 6.04 13.72 -3.23
C THR A 2 4.68 13.62 -3.89
N GLU A 3 4.61 12.95 -5.04
CA GLU A 3 3.34 12.72 -5.72
C GLU A 3 2.37 11.93 -4.85
N LEU A 4 2.86 10.95 -4.13
CA LEU A 4 2.02 10.17 -3.22
C LEU A 4 1.46 11.06 -2.10
N GLN A 5 2.27 11.94 -1.54
CA GLN A 5 1.82 12.86 -0.49
C GLN A 5 0.73 13.81 -1.00
N LYS A 6 0.87 14.30 -2.23
CA LYS A 6 -0.16 15.15 -2.85
C LYS A 6 -1.47 14.40 -3.01
N GLN A 7 -1.40 13.17 -3.52
CA GLN A 7 -2.57 12.33 -3.70
C GLN A 7 -3.27 12.04 -2.37
N LEU A 8 -2.50 11.78 -1.32
CA LEU A 8 -3.05 11.55 0.02
C LEU A 8 -3.73 12.78 0.58
N ALA A 9 -3.11 13.95 0.40
CA ALA A 9 -3.69 15.20 0.86
C ALA A 9 -5.02 15.50 0.16
N GLU A 10 -5.06 15.31 -1.16
CA GLU A 10 -6.28 15.51 -1.94
C GLU A 10 -7.37 14.53 -1.53
N GLN A 11 -7.01 13.26 -1.33
CA GLN A 11 -7.95 12.23 -0.90
C GLN A 11 -8.52 12.56 0.49
N PHE A 12 -7.68 12.98 1.41
CA PHE A 12 -8.10 13.34 2.76
C PHE A 12 -9.06 14.55 2.75
N LEU A 13 -8.73 15.60 1.99
CA LEU A 13 -9.58 16.75 1.83
C LEU A 13 -10.94 16.39 1.23
N HIS A 14 -10.92 15.52 0.22
CA HIS A 14 -12.14 15.06 -0.42
C HIS A 14 -13.06 14.34 0.57
N LEU A 15 -12.50 13.49 1.43
CA LEU A 15 -13.26 12.79 2.45
C LEU A 15 -13.87 13.76 3.46
N LEU A 16 -13.12 14.78 3.85
CA LEU A 16 -13.61 15.80 4.76
C LEU A 16 -14.75 16.62 4.14
N GLU A 17 -14.61 17.01 2.86
CA GLU A 17 -15.62 17.79 2.15
C GLU A 17 -16.92 17.02 1.97
N GLU A 18 -16.84 15.72 1.76
CA GLU A 18 -18.01 14.87 1.60
C GLU A 18 -18.60 14.42 2.94
N GLU A 19 -18.01 14.86 4.03
CA GLU A 19 -18.42 14.47 5.39
C GLU A 19 -18.41 12.96 5.61
N LYS A 20 -17.56 12.25 4.86
CA LYS A 20 -17.46 10.79 4.97
C LYS A 20 -16.54 10.34 6.07
N LEU A 21 -15.75 11.24 6.63
CA LEU A 21 -14.80 10.93 7.68
C LEU A 21 -15.32 11.36 9.04
N ASP A 22 -15.86 10.41 9.77
CA ASP A 22 -16.23 10.60 11.16
C ASP A 22 -15.15 9.93 12.00
N TRP A 23 -14.37 10.73 12.71
CA TRP A 23 -13.21 10.25 13.45
C TRP A 23 -13.50 9.11 14.40
N LYS A 24 -14.62 9.13 15.09
CA LYS A 24 -14.94 8.12 16.08
C LYS A 24 -15.53 6.86 15.44
N LYS A 25 -16.42 7.04 14.50
CA LYS A 25 -17.17 5.95 13.88
C LYS A 25 -16.33 5.19 12.87
N GLU A 26 -15.62 5.93 12.00
CA GLU A 26 -14.85 5.33 10.92
C GLU A 26 -13.61 4.59 11.45
N TRP A 27 -12.91 5.19 12.41
CA TRP A 27 -11.74 4.54 12.98
C TRP A 27 -12.07 3.28 13.77
N SER A 28 -13.25 3.21 14.40
CA SER A 28 -13.65 2.02 15.17
C SER A 28 -13.97 0.83 14.27
N GLY A 29 -14.30 1.07 13.00
CA GLY A 29 -14.60 0.00 12.06
C GLY A 29 -13.42 -0.46 11.22
N ILE A 30 -12.21 0.07 11.47
CA ILE A 30 -11.04 -0.26 10.68
C ILE A 30 -10.49 -1.62 11.10
N PRO A 31 -10.35 -2.57 10.18
CA PRO A 31 -9.70 -3.84 10.47
C PRO A 31 -8.22 -3.60 10.70
N GLY A 32 -7.52 -4.48 11.28
CA GLY A 32 -6.13 -4.34 11.66
C GLY A 32 -5.22 -3.69 10.60
N ARG A 33 -3.93 -3.70 10.88
CA ARG A 33 -2.93 -3.01 10.07
C ARG A 33 -2.83 -3.60 8.65
N PRO A 34 -2.82 -2.77 7.60
CA PRO A 34 -2.70 -3.26 6.22
C PRO A 34 -1.41 -4.05 5.98
N TYR A 35 -1.54 -5.17 5.30
CA TYR A 35 -0.39 -6.01 4.96
C TYR A 35 -0.64 -6.75 3.65
N ASN A 36 0.46 -7.23 3.05
CA ASN A 36 0.41 -8.06 1.86
C ASN A 36 0.59 -9.52 2.31
N PRO A 37 -0.41 -10.38 2.14
CA PRO A 37 -0.34 -11.75 2.64
C PRO A 37 0.59 -12.66 1.82
N VAL A 38 0.92 -12.27 0.60
CA VAL A 38 1.81 -13.07 -0.26
C VAL A 38 3.27 -12.77 0.05
N SER A 39 3.62 -11.49 0.15
CA SER A 39 5.00 -11.07 0.46
C SER A 39 5.27 -10.93 1.95
N GLU A 40 4.21 -10.98 2.77
CA GLU A 40 4.28 -10.75 4.22
C GLU A 40 4.73 -9.33 4.60
N THR A 41 4.64 -8.41 3.66
CA THR A 41 4.99 -7.00 3.90
C THR A 41 3.91 -6.32 4.73
N VAL A 42 4.32 -5.72 5.84
CA VAL A 42 3.45 -4.85 6.64
C VAL A 42 3.70 -3.42 6.19
N TYR A 43 2.65 -2.74 5.75
CA TYR A 43 2.78 -1.39 5.21
C TYR A 43 2.95 -0.36 6.31
N ARG A 44 3.80 0.65 6.07
CA ARG A 44 4.18 1.66 7.05
C ARG A 44 4.17 3.06 6.42
N GLY A 45 4.13 4.08 7.26
CA GLY A 45 4.23 5.48 6.81
C GLY A 45 3.14 5.88 5.83
N ASN A 46 3.53 6.51 4.74
CA ASN A 46 2.60 6.98 3.72
C ASN A 46 1.83 5.83 3.06
N ASN A 47 2.43 4.67 2.92
CA ASN A 47 1.75 3.50 2.38
C ASN A 47 0.63 3.04 3.32
N TYR A 48 0.92 2.97 4.61
CA TYR A 48 -0.09 2.66 5.63
C TYR A 48 -1.25 3.65 5.54
N PHE A 49 -0.93 4.94 5.52
CA PHE A 49 -1.94 5.99 5.51
C PHE A 49 -2.79 5.95 4.23
N SER A 50 -2.15 5.72 3.07
CA SER A 50 -2.86 5.59 1.79
C SER A 50 -3.89 4.45 1.82
N LEU A 51 -3.47 3.29 2.31
CA LEU A 51 -4.35 2.12 2.37
C LEU A 51 -5.47 2.31 3.39
N LEU A 52 -5.16 2.96 4.51
CA LEU A 52 -6.15 3.28 5.52
C LEU A 52 -7.23 4.21 4.97
N LEU A 53 -6.84 5.29 4.31
CA LEU A 53 -7.78 6.23 3.70
C LEU A 53 -8.64 5.55 2.64
N THR A 54 -8.05 4.71 1.82
CA THR A 54 -8.79 3.98 0.80
C THR A 54 -9.80 3.03 1.44
N SER A 55 -9.40 2.35 2.51
CA SER A 55 -10.32 1.46 3.24
C SER A 55 -11.51 2.21 3.79
N VAL A 56 -11.27 3.36 4.39
CA VAL A 56 -12.35 4.21 4.92
C VAL A 56 -13.26 4.69 3.79
N ALA A 57 -12.67 5.20 2.71
CA ALA A 57 -13.44 5.73 1.58
C ALA A 57 -14.29 4.68 0.88
N LYS A 58 -13.79 3.46 0.77
CA LYS A 58 -14.45 2.37 0.06
C LYS A 58 -15.24 1.43 0.98
N GLY A 59 -15.10 1.58 2.29
CA GLY A 59 -15.76 0.70 3.25
C GLY A 59 -15.16 -0.69 3.33
N TYR A 60 -13.89 -0.85 3.04
CA TYR A 60 -13.24 -2.15 3.10
C TYR A 60 -13.03 -2.60 4.55
N GLN A 61 -13.20 -3.89 4.77
CA GLN A 61 -13.03 -4.52 6.08
C GLN A 61 -11.80 -5.43 6.14
N ASP A 62 -11.28 -5.84 4.99
CA ASP A 62 -10.15 -6.74 4.91
C ASP A 62 -8.84 -5.94 5.01
N PRO A 63 -7.88 -6.32 5.88
CA PRO A 63 -6.60 -5.62 5.96
C PRO A 63 -5.59 -6.06 4.90
N ARG A 64 -5.91 -7.06 4.08
CA ARG A 64 -4.98 -7.61 3.09
C ARG A 64 -5.03 -6.86 1.78
N TRP A 65 -3.84 -6.65 1.18
CA TRP A 65 -3.69 -5.95 -0.09
C TRP A 65 -2.69 -6.69 -0.96
N CYS A 66 -3.07 -6.96 -2.21
CA CYS A 66 -2.24 -7.71 -3.14
C CYS A 66 -2.09 -6.96 -4.46
N THR A 67 -0.96 -7.16 -5.14
CA THR A 67 -0.78 -6.68 -6.50
C THR A 67 -1.57 -7.55 -7.47
N PHE A 68 -1.83 -7.02 -8.67
CA PHE A 68 -2.54 -7.79 -9.70
C PHE A 68 -1.78 -9.08 -10.08
N ALA A 69 -0.45 -8.99 -10.15
CA ALA A 69 0.37 -10.16 -10.45
C ALA A 69 0.19 -11.26 -9.41
N GLN A 70 0.17 -10.88 -8.12
CA GLN A 70 -0.03 -11.84 -7.03
C GLN A 70 -1.42 -12.46 -7.10
N ILE A 71 -2.42 -11.67 -7.43
CA ILE A 71 -3.80 -12.16 -7.58
C ILE A 71 -3.85 -13.22 -8.69
N LYS A 72 -3.25 -12.95 -9.83
CA LYS A 72 -3.21 -13.89 -10.95
C LYS A 72 -2.40 -15.15 -10.62
N GLU A 73 -1.25 -15.00 -10.02
CA GLU A 73 -0.38 -16.12 -9.68
C GLU A 73 -1.04 -17.10 -8.71
N ASN A 74 -1.92 -16.60 -7.85
CA ASN A 74 -2.63 -17.43 -6.89
C ASN A 74 -3.95 -17.98 -7.42
N GLY A 75 -4.27 -17.70 -8.68
CA GLY A 75 -5.53 -18.16 -9.28
C GLY A 75 -6.75 -17.40 -8.80
N TRP A 76 -6.57 -16.25 -8.22
CA TRP A 76 -7.66 -15.38 -7.76
C TRP A 76 -8.08 -14.42 -8.87
N GLY A 77 -9.16 -13.71 -8.66
CA GLY A 77 -9.65 -12.70 -9.59
C GLY A 77 -10.09 -11.45 -8.86
N LEU A 78 -10.44 -10.42 -9.63
CA LEU A 78 -10.96 -9.18 -9.09
C LEU A 78 -12.46 -9.06 -9.36
N LYS A 79 -13.18 -8.50 -8.41
CA LYS A 79 -14.59 -8.16 -8.61
C LYS A 79 -14.69 -7.05 -9.64
N ALA A 80 -15.79 -7.04 -10.39
CA ALA A 80 -16.03 -6.01 -11.39
C ALA A 80 -16.10 -4.63 -10.73
N GLY A 81 -15.53 -3.65 -11.39
CA GLY A 81 -15.51 -2.27 -10.92
C GLY A 81 -14.24 -1.56 -11.35
N LYS A 82 -14.31 -0.24 -11.45
CA LYS A 82 -13.15 0.59 -11.79
C LYS A 82 -12.71 1.37 -10.56
N GLY A 83 -11.43 1.77 -10.55
CA GLY A 83 -10.91 2.61 -9.50
C GLY A 83 -10.79 1.93 -8.16
N GLN A 84 -10.56 0.63 -8.15
CA GLN A 84 -10.51 -0.16 -6.93
C GLN A 84 -9.10 -0.29 -6.35
N SER A 85 -8.10 0.15 -7.08
CA SER A 85 -6.72 0.05 -6.60
C SER A 85 -6.35 1.22 -5.69
N ALA A 86 -5.45 0.94 -4.76
CA ALA A 86 -4.74 1.96 -4.02
C ALA A 86 -3.29 1.96 -4.47
N LYS A 87 -2.58 3.05 -4.23
CA LYS A 87 -1.20 3.17 -4.62
C LYS A 87 -0.29 3.15 -3.42
N ILE A 88 0.80 2.39 -3.54
CA ILE A 88 1.87 2.36 -2.55
C ILE A 88 3.17 2.75 -3.24
N GLU A 89 4.13 3.24 -2.47
CA GLU A 89 5.40 3.72 -2.99
C GLU A 89 6.54 3.08 -2.21
N PHE A 90 7.51 2.53 -2.95
CA PHE A 90 8.73 2.01 -2.36
C PHE A 90 9.94 2.69 -2.98
N TRP A 91 10.90 3.04 -2.13
CA TRP A 91 12.17 3.61 -2.54
C TRP A 91 13.20 2.50 -2.66
N TYR A 92 14.10 2.66 -3.63
CA TYR A 92 15.18 1.70 -3.85
C TYR A 92 16.45 2.43 -4.28
N PRO A 93 17.63 1.92 -3.88
CA PRO A 93 18.89 2.52 -4.33
C PRO A 93 19.21 2.10 -5.74
N TYR A 94 19.85 3.01 -6.48
CA TYR A 94 20.19 2.81 -7.87
C TYR A 94 21.65 3.22 -8.10
N ASP A 95 22.41 2.37 -8.80
CA ASP A 95 23.79 2.62 -9.18
C ASP A 95 23.81 3.18 -10.61
N ARG A 96 24.08 4.46 -10.72
CA ARG A 96 24.09 5.15 -12.01
C ARG A 96 25.25 4.75 -12.90
N GLU A 97 26.34 4.31 -12.31
CA GLU A 97 27.50 3.84 -13.05
C GLU A 97 27.23 2.50 -13.71
N GLN A 98 26.67 1.54 -12.97
CA GLN A 98 26.28 0.24 -13.48
C GLN A 98 24.90 0.23 -14.14
N LYS A 99 24.17 1.31 -14.03
CA LYS A 99 22.82 1.49 -14.59
C LYS A 99 21.85 0.40 -14.17
N LYS A 100 21.83 0.10 -12.87
CA LYS A 100 20.93 -0.92 -12.32
C LYS A 100 20.53 -0.56 -10.88
N SER A 101 19.40 -1.10 -10.44
CA SER A 101 19.04 -1.03 -9.04
C SER A 101 19.94 -1.98 -8.26
N ILE A 102 20.24 -1.61 -7.02
CA ILE A 102 21.03 -2.43 -6.11
C ILE A 102 20.22 -2.69 -4.83
N SER A 103 20.65 -3.66 -4.06
CA SER A 103 20.00 -3.97 -2.79
C SER A 103 20.38 -2.92 -1.74
N TRP A 104 19.58 -2.82 -0.70
CA TRP A 104 19.90 -1.97 0.43
C TRP A 104 21.22 -2.35 1.10
N PRO A 105 21.52 -3.64 1.34
CA PRO A 105 22.83 -4.03 1.87
C PRO A 105 23.99 -3.56 1.00
N GLU A 106 23.89 -3.69 -0.31
CA GLU A 106 24.92 -3.19 -1.23
C GLU A 106 25.10 -1.68 -1.12
N PHE A 107 23.99 -0.94 -1.01
CA PHE A 107 24.02 0.50 -0.85
C PHE A 107 24.74 0.90 0.45
N TRP A 108 24.44 0.21 1.55
CA TRP A 108 25.09 0.49 2.82
C TRP A 108 26.57 0.14 2.81
N GLU A 109 26.96 -0.95 2.14
CA GLU A 109 28.38 -1.30 1.97
C GLU A 109 29.13 -0.28 1.16
N ALA A 110 28.47 0.39 0.23
CA ALA A 110 29.06 1.44 -0.61
C ALA A 110 29.14 2.79 0.11
N GLY A 111 28.78 2.86 1.40
CA GLY A 111 28.84 4.08 2.18
C GLY A 111 27.47 4.65 2.56
N GLY A 112 26.39 4.18 1.96
CA GLY A 112 25.02 4.59 2.32
C GLY A 112 24.72 6.06 2.07
N GLN A 113 25.39 6.69 1.09
CA GLN A 113 25.20 8.11 0.80
C GLN A 113 24.76 8.33 -0.63
N ILE A 114 23.84 9.27 -0.81
CA ILE A 114 23.42 9.72 -2.13
C ILE A 114 24.50 10.62 -2.68
N ASN A 115 24.92 10.34 -3.90
CA ASN A 115 25.97 11.11 -4.60
C ASN A 115 25.76 10.98 -6.11
N ASP A 116 26.77 11.36 -6.92
CA ASP A 116 26.65 11.28 -8.38
C ASP A 116 26.47 9.84 -8.88
N ARG A 117 26.98 8.85 -8.16
CA ARG A 117 26.86 7.44 -8.53
C ARG A 117 25.59 6.81 -7.97
N TYR A 118 25.29 7.03 -6.69
CA TYR A 118 24.18 6.37 -6.01
C TYR A 118 23.04 7.33 -5.77
N GLN A 119 21.86 6.97 -6.24
CA GLN A 119 20.63 7.75 -6.09
C GLN A 119 19.53 6.88 -5.52
N LEU A 120 18.53 7.50 -4.92
CA LEU A 120 17.32 6.82 -4.48
C LEU A 120 16.19 7.17 -5.43
N TYR A 121 15.60 6.15 -6.01
CA TYR A 121 14.42 6.29 -6.85
C TYR A 121 13.24 5.61 -6.20
N SER A 122 12.04 5.98 -6.60
CA SER A 122 10.83 5.34 -6.08
C SER A 122 10.02 4.75 -7.21
N ARG A 123 9.22 3.75 -6.86
CA ARG A 123 8.22 3.16 -7.76
C ARG A 123 6.89 3.11 -7.03
N MET A 124 5.84 3.43 -7.78
CA MET A 124 4.49 3.29 -7.29
C MET A 124 3.88 2.00 -7.81
N TYR A 125 3.19 1.29 -6.93
CA TYR A 125 2.52 0.03 -7.26
C TYR A 125 1.04 0.16 -6.95
N ALA A 126 0.20 -0.44 -7.80
CA ALA A 126 -1.22 -0.56 -7.52
C ALA A 126 -1.46 -1.85 -6.75
N VAL A 127 -2.23 -1.76 -5.67
CA VAL A 127 -2.63 -2.91 -4.88
C VAL A 127 -4.14 -2.90 -4.71
N TYR A 128 -4.71 -4.08 -4.49
CA TYR A 128 -6.15 -4.29 -4.38
C TYR A 128 -6.48 -4.92 -3.04
N ASN A 129 -7.57 -4.44 -2.44
CA ASN A 129 -7.99 -4.94 -1.14
C ASN A 129 -8.60 -6.34 -1.23
N GLY A 130 -8.45 -7.12 -0.17
CA GLY A 130 -8.99 -8.47 -0.09
C GLY A 130 -10.50 -8.55 -0.33
N ASP A 131 -11.25 -7.51 0.06
CA ASP A 131 -12.68 -7.45 -0.20
C ASP A 131 -13.02 -7.42 -1.68
N MET A 132 -12.07 -7.00 -2.53
CA MET A 132 -12.24 -6.95 -3.98
C MET A 132 -11.64 -8.17 -4.69
N ILE A 133 -11.02 -9.08 -3.96
CA ILE A 133 -10.36 -10.25 -4.53
C ILE A 133 -11.25 -11.47 -4.41
N VAL A 134 -11.60 -12.05 -5.57
CA VAL A 134 -12.39 -13.27 -5.63
C VAL A 134 -11.46 -14.48 -5.49
N GLY A 135 -11.78 -15.39 -4.61
CA GLY A 135 -11.02 -16.62 -4.41
C GLY A 135 -9.96 -16.55 -3.34
N ILE A 136 -9.66 -15.37 -2.81
CA ILE A 136 -8.73 -15.25 -1.69
C ILE A 136 -9.33 -15.99 -0.47
N PRO A 137 -8.52 -16.79 0.26
CA PRO A 137 -9.03 -17.49 1.42
C PRO A 137 -9.64 -16.53 2.44
N LYS A 138 -10.75 -16.92 3.01
CA LYS A 138 -11.41 -16.10 4.00
C LYS A 138 -10.48 -15.87 5.18
N LEU A 139 -10.33 -14.62 5.58
CA LEU A 139 -9.50 -14.27 6.72
C LEU A 139 -10.27 -14.63 8.00
N GLU A 140 -9.65 -15.49 8.81
CA GLU A 140 -10.17 -15.76 10.15
C GLU A 140 -9.66 -14.67 11.07
N LEU A 141 -10.50 -13.70 11.35
CA LEU A 141 -10.17 -12.69 12.33
C LEU A 141 -10.18 -13.35 13.69
N ALA A 142 -9.08 -13.24 14.41
CA ALA A 142 -9.04 -13.75 15.78
C ALA A 142 -10.11 -13.01 16.59
N GLN A 143 -11.06 -13.76 17.10
CA GLN A 143 -12.22 -13.19 17.80
C GLN A 143 -11.83 -12.48 19.08
N ASN A 144 -10.63 -12.66 19.51
CA ASN A 144 -10.10 -12.12 20.76
C ASN A 144 -9.15 -10.94 20.54
N GLU A 145 -9.10 -10.38 19.35
CA GLU A 145 -8.32 -9.19 19.06
C GLU A 145 -9.10 -7.92 19.39
N ILE A 146 -9.63 -7.91 20.53
CA ILE A 146 -10.40 -6.76 20.96
C ILE A 146 -9.64 -6.02 22.04
#